data_a53e1d08349c6c1519a18aaf7b153d09
#
_entry.id   a53e1d08349c6c1519a18aaf7b153d09
#
_cell.length_a   1.000
_cell.length_b   1.000
_cell.length_c   1.000
_cell.angle_alpha   90.00
_cell.angle_beta   90.00
_cell.angle_gamma   90.00
#
_symmetry.space_group_name_H-M   'P 1'
#
loop_
_entity.id
_entity.type
_entity.pdbx_description
1 polymer ?
#
loop_
_entity_poly.entity_id
_entity_poly.type
_entity_poly.pdbx_seq_one_letter_code
_entity_poly.pdbx_strand_id
1 'polypeptide(L)'
;MAKARKDNKGRALLKGESQRTQDNRYVYTYTNPDGKRKYLYATTLQELREKEKSLIRDQLDGLDVYAAGKSDLNFVVDRYLATKNNIATSTFANYRYVYDHFCLDGFGKKKIAEIKYSDVLHFYLRLVDEGMSIKTIETIHCVIHPALDMAVRDDIIRKNPSDRVVSEVKKQRQREHKKDRALTLEAQISLMDYITDHPLYDYWRPLFTVLL
;
A
#
# COMPACT_ATOMS: atom_id res chain seq x y z
N MET A 1 -0.94 13.54 50.62
CA MET A 1 -0.73 12.67 49.42
C MET A 1 -2.05 12.57 48.66
N ALA A 2 -2.06 12.87 47.39
CA ALA A 2 -3.28 12.77 46.57
C ALA A 2 -3.70 11.29 46.43
N LYS A 3 -4.96 11.00 46.75
CA LYS A 3 -5.54 9.66 46.69
C LYS A 3 -5.48 9.15 45.25
N ALA A 4 -4.83 8.01 44.99
CA ALA A 4 -4.73 7.41 43.64
C ALA A 4 -6.14 7.15 43.08
N ARG A 5 -6.42 7.62 41.86
CA ARG A 5 -7.68 7.33 41.18
C ARG A 5 -7.77 5.83 40.89
N LYS A 6 -8.94 5.25 41.11
CA LYS A 6 -9.20 3.83 40.88
C LYS A 6 -10.34 3.65 39.86
N ASP A 7 -10.29 2.56 39.12
CA ASP A 7 -11.40 2.16 38.25
C ASP A 7 -12.52 1.47 39.06
N ASN A 8 -13.61 1.07 38.39
CA ASN A 8 -14.75 0.36 38.98
C ASN A 8 -14.39 -1.03 39.56
N LYS A 9 -13.20 -1.57 39.22
CA LYS A 9 -12.65 -2.85 39.74
C LYS A 9 -11.60 -2.63 40.83
N GLY A 10 -11.44 -1.38 41.32
CA GLY A 10 -10.45 -1.05 42.36
C GLY A 10 -9.00 -0.93 41.91
N ARG A 11 -8.70 -1.03 40.59
CA ARG A 11 -7.34 -0.94 40.06
C ARG A 11 -6.90 0.52 39.95
N ALA A 12 -5.65 0.80 40.28
CA ALA A 12 -5.08 2.14 40.19
C ALA A 12 -4.96 2.60 38.74
N LEU A 13 -5.46 3.80 38.45
CA LEU A 13 -5.32 4.50 37.18
C LEU A 13 -4.10 5.43 37.22
N LEU A 14 -3.30 5.39 36.13
CA LEU A 14 -2.14 6.25 35.95
C LEU A 14 -2.55 7.66 35.53
N LYS A 15 -1.55 8.57 35.46
CA LYS A 15 -1.74 9.95 34.98
C LYS A 15 -2.22 9.92 33.52
N GLY A 16 -3.33 10.60 33.23
CA GLY A 16 -3.96 10.59 31.90
C GLY A 16 -5.00 9.51 31.70
N GLU A 17 -4.96 8.39 32.46
CA GLU A 17 -5.98 7.35 32.39
C GLU A 17 -7.26 7.77 33.15
N SER A 18 -8.41 7.43 32.62
CA SER A 18 -9.73 7.55 33.26
C SER A 18 -10.67 6.45 32.76
N GLN A 19 -11.71 6.18 33.52
CA GLN A 19 -12.80 5.31 33.10
C GLN A 19 -14.07 6.11 32.97
N ARG A 20 -14.77 5.99 31.84
CA ARG A 20 -16.07 6.64 31.61
C ARG A 20 -17.16 5.89 32.34
N THR A 21 -18.03 6.63 33.01
CA THR A 21 -19.17 6.05 33.76
C THR A 21 -20.30 5.59 32.85
N GLN A 22 -20.44 6.18 31.65
CA GLN A 22 -21.54 5.87 30.73
C GLN A 22 -21.42 4.50 30.04
N ASP A 23 -20.23 4.15 29.61
CA ASP A 23 -19.96 2.95 28.80
C ASP A 23 -18.84 2.06 29.35
N ASN A 24 -18.35 2.38 30.55
CA ASN A 24 -17.27 1.70 31.25
C ASN A 24 -15.94 1.59 30.43
N ARG A 25 -15.82 2.30 29.32
CA ARG A 25 -14.58 2.32 28.52
C ARG A 25 -13.50 3.08 29.25
N TYR A 26 -12.27 2.64 29.03
CA TYR A 26 -11.08 3.32 29.50
C TYR A 26 -10.65 4.36 28.48
N VAL A 27 -10.17 5.50 28.99
CA VAL A 27 -9.74 6.65 28.17
C VAL A 27 -8.37 7.11 28.66
N TYR A 28 -7.45 7.25 27.73
CA TYR A 28 -6.18 7.94 27.97
C TYR A 28 -6.20 9.31 27.26
N THR A 29 -5.91 10.35 28.00
CA THR A 29 -5.90 11.74 27.51
C THR A 29 -4.45 12.20 27.40
N TYR A 30 -4.07 12.65 26.22
CA TYR A 30 -2.74 13.19 25.94
C TYR A 30 -2.82 14.48 25.12
N THR A 31 -1.72 15.22 25.06
CA THR A 31 -1.59 16.44 24.26
C THR A 31 -0.66 16.14 23.10
N ASN A 32 -1.11 16.41 21.87
CA ASN A 32 -0.30 16.25 20.66
C ASN A 32 0.79 17.35 20.61
N PRO A 33 1.85 17.19 19.80
CA PRO A 33 2.83 18.26 19.54
C PRO A 33 2.21 19.60 19.14
N ASP A 34 1.08 19.58 18.44
CA ASP A 34 0.28 20.76 18.06
C ASP A 34 -0.46 21.45 19.24
N GLY A 35 -0.27 21.00 20.48
CA GLY A 35 -0.95 21.53 21.65
C GLY A 35 -2.41 21.11 21.80
N LYS A 36 -2.95 20.24 20.93
CA LYS A 36 -4.35 19.79 20.98
C LYS A 36 -4.51 18.55 21.84
N ARG A 37 -5.55 18.52 22.68
CA ARG A 37 -5.91 17.35 23.46
C ARG A 37 -6.50 16.25 22.57
N LYS A 38 -6.03 15.02 22.76
CA LYS A 38 -6.49 13.81 22.08
C LYS A 38 -6.87 12.75 23.10
N TYR A 39 -7.72 11.83 22.67
CA TYR A 39 -8.27 10.78 23.49
C TYR A 39 -8.07 9.42 22.83
N LEU A 40 -7.60 8.46 23.59
CA LEU A 40 -7.41 7.08 23.19
C LEU A 40 -8.40 6.22 23.97
N TYR A 41 -9.17 5.40 23.30
CA TYR A 41 -10.21 4.60 23.91
C TYR A 41 -9.88 3.11 23.85
N ALA A 42 -10.24 2.39 24.93
CA ALA A 42 -10.09 0.95 25.01
C ALA A 42 -11.22 0.33 25.84
N THR A 43 -11.49 -0.94 25.58
CA THR A 43 -12.49 -1.70 26.35
C THR A 43 -11.92 -2.25 27.64
N THR A 44 -10.61 -2.49 27.69
CA THR A 44 -9.91 -2.98 28.87
C THR A 44 -8.75 -2.05 29.24
N LEU A 45 -8.38 -2.06 30.54
CA LEU A 45 -7.24 -1.29 31.03
C LEU A 45 -5.90 -1.78 30.44
N GLN A 46 -5.79 -3.06 30.18
CA GLN A 46 -4.60 -3.65 29.56
C GLN A 46 -4.43 -3.14 28.11
N GLU A 47 -5.50 -3.21 27.32
CA GLU A 47 -5.55 -2.69 25.96
C GLU A 47 -5.20 -1.18 25.91
N LEU A 48 -5.73 -0.40 26.86
CA LEU A 48 -5.41 1.01 26.98
C LEU A 48 -3.90 1.24 27.16
N ARG A 49 -3.29 0.51 28.07
CA ARG A 49 -1.84 0.62 28.37
C ARG A 49 -0.95 0.15 27.24
N GLU A 50 -1.37 -0.85 26.47
CA GLU A 50 -0.68 -1.27 25.24
C GLU A 50 -0.73 -0.17 24.18
N LYS A 51 -1.89 0.42 23.96
CA LYS A 51 -2.07 1.57 23.06
C LYS A 51 -1.27 2.80 23.51
N GLU A 52 -1.24 3.09 24.82
CA GLU A 52 -0.44 4.17 25.40
C GLU A 52 1.06 3.96 25.16
N LYS A 53 1.57 2.75 25.42
CA LYS A 53 2.98 2.41 25.15
C LYS A 53 3.35 2.57 23.68
N SER A 54 2.44 2.15 22.77
CA SER A 54 2.63 2.34 21.33
C SER A 54 2.69 3.81 20.97
N LEU A 55 1.74 4.61 21.48
CA LEU A 55 1.69 6.06 21.26
C LEU A 55 2.95 6.77 21.77
N ILE A 56 3.40 6.46 22.98
CA ILE A 56 4.62 7.04 23.54
C ILE A 56 5.84 6.68 22.69
N ARG A 57 5.93 5.45 22.20
CA ARG A 57 6.99 5.02 21.30
C ARG A 57 6.94 5.79 19.97
N ASP A 58 5.74 5.96 19.40
CA ASP A 58 5.54 6.69 18.13
C ASP A 58 5.91 8.17 18.30
N GLN A 59 5.57 8.78 19.45
CA GLN A 59 5.99 10.15 19.77
C GLN A 59 7.50 10.29 19.99
N LEU A 60 8.14 9.32 20.63
CA LEU A 60 9.60 9.31 20.82
C LEU A 60 10.35 9.12 19.50
N ASP A 61 9.76 8.38 18.56
CA ASP A 61 10.32 8.16 17.21
C ASP A 61 9.98 9.32 16.25
N GLY A 62 9.31 10.38 16.71
CA GLY A 62 8.97 11.54 15.89
C GLY A 62 7.86 11.32 14.86
N LEU A 63 7.16 10.16 14.89
CA LEU A 63 6.12 9.85 13.91
C LEU A 63 4.92 10.80 14.03
N ASP A 64 4.48 11.35 12.90
CA ASP A 64 3.24 12.13 12.84
C ASP A 64 2.02 11.21 12.80
N VAL A 65 1.69 10.62 13.95
CA VAL A 65 0.53 9.73 14.14
C VAL A 65 -0.80 10.40 13.74
N TYR A 66 -0.84 11.73 13.79
CA TYR A 66 -2.03 12.49 13.42
C TYR A 66 -2.20 12.56 11.90
N ALA A 67 -1.12 12.85 11.17
CA ALA A 67 -1.14 12.85 9.71
C ALA A 67 -1.44 11.45 9.18
N ALA A 68 -0.79 10.41 9.72
CA ALA A 68 -1.04 9.02 9.36
C ALA A 68 -2.49 8.57 9.59
N GLY A 69 -3.13 9.04 10.66
CA GLY A 69 -4.52 8.69 10.98
C GLY A 69 -5.58 9.39 10.12
N LYS A 70 -5.22 10.48 9.43
CA LYS A 70 -6.14 11.23 8.56
C LYS A 70 -5.90 11.00 7.08
N SER A 71 -4.65 10.82 6.69
CA SER A 71 -4.27 10.66 5.29
C SER A 71 -4.58 9.25 4.80
N ASP A 72 -5.17 9.16 3.64
CA ASP A 72 -5.32 7.91 2.89
C ASP A 72 -4.14 7.69 1.92
N LEU A 73 -4.12 6.53 1.28
CA LEU A 73 -3.07 6.22 0.31
C LEU A 73 -3.16 7.14 -0.92
N ASN A 74 -4.37 7.56 -1.33
CA ASN A 74 -4.55 8.49 -2.46
C ASN A 74 -3.79 9.79 -2.22
N PHE A 75 -3.95 10.37 -1.03
CA PHE A 75 -3.25 11.60 -0.66
C PHE A 75 -1.72 11.46 -0.75
N VAL A 76 -1.18 10.34 -0.26
CA VAL A 76 0.26 10.09 -0.28
C VAL A 76 0.78 9.87 -1.70
N VAL A 77 0.02 9.16 -2.54
CA VAL A 77 0.38 8.94 -3.96
C VAL A 77 0.29 10.24 -4.75
N ASP A 78 -0.74 11.05 -4.56
CA ASP A 78 -0.86 12.36 -5.23
C ASP A 78 0.32 13.27 -4.87
N ARG A 79 0.69 13.30 -3.59
CA ARG A 79 1.86 14.05 -3.12
C ARG A 79 3.17 13.53 -3.73
N TYR A 80 3.35 12.21 -3.82
CA TYR A 80 4.49 11.60 -4.48
C TYR A 80 4.55 11.95 -5.97
N LEU A 81 3.44 11.79 -6.70
CA LEU A 81 3.38 12.10 -8.13
C LEU A 81 3.64 13.58 -8.42
N ALA A 82 3.21 14.50 -7.53
CA ALA A 82 3.51 15.92 -7.64
C ALA A 82 5.02 16.24 -7.56
N THR A 83 5.84 15.36 -6.98
CA THR A 83 7.31 15.52 -6.95
C THR A 83 7.99 15.06 -8.24
N LYS A 84 7.27 14.40 -9.15
CA LYS A 84 7.83 13.77 -10.37
C LYS A 84 7.83 14.71 -11.58
N ASN A 85 8.57 15.80 -11.48
CA ASN A 85 8.64 16.81 -12.55
C ASN A 85 9.57 16.41 -13.72
N ASN A 86 10.42 15.39 -13.55
CA ASN A 86 11.48 15.02 -14.50
C ASN A 86 11.24 13.67 -15.20
N ILE A 87 10.01 13.16 -15.24
CA ILE A 87 9.68 11.93 -15.98
C ILE A 87 8.95 12.28 -17.28
N ALA A 88 9.11 11.40 -18.30
CA ALA A 88 8.41 11.58 -19.58
C ALA A 88 6.90 11.63 -19.36
N THR A 89 6.22 12.51 -20.10
CA THR A 89 4.76 12.70 -20.00
C THR A 89 3.99 11.39 -20.17
N SER A 90 4.43 10.52 -21.08
CA SER A 90 3.85 9.20 -21.30
C SER A 90 3.98 8.28 -20.08
N THR A 91 5.13 8.31 -19.40
CA THR A 91 5.35 7.54 -18.17
C THR A 91 4.46 8.05 -17.04
N PHE A 92 4.37 9.37 -16.88
CA PHE A 92 3.48 9.98 -15.87
C PHE A 92 2.02 9.61 -16.12
N ALA A 93 1.57 9.73 -17.38
CA ALA A 93 0.20 9.38 -17.77
C ALA A 93 -0.09 7.89 -17.50
N ASN A 94 0.87 6.99 -17.76
CA ASN A 94 0.72 5.57 -17.47
C ASN A 94 0.64 5.29 -15.96
N TYR A 95 1.48 5.94 -15.14
CA TYR A 95 1.43 5.80 -13.68
C TYR A 95 0.10 6.26 -13.12
N ARG A 96 -0.39 7.42 -13.61
CA ARG A 96 -1.69 7.95 -13.19
C ARG A 96 -2.82 7.03 -13.60
N TYR A 97 -2.86 6.62 -14.87
CA TYR A 97 -3.86 5.69 -15.39
C TYR A 97 -3.93 4.39 -14.59
N VAL A 98 -2.78 3.74 -14.37
CA VAL A 98 -2.72 2.47 -13.65
C VAL A 98 -3.18 2.64 -12.20
N TYR A 99 -2.75 3.71 -11.53
CA TYR A 99 -3.17 3.97 -10.16
C TYR A 99 -4.67 4.26 -10.07
N ASP A 100 -5.19 5.14 -10.92
CA ASP A 100 -6.60 5.52 -10.92
C ASP A 100 -7.50 4.33 -11.23
N HIS A 101 -7.09 3.47 -12.17
CA HIS A 101 -7.88 2.32 -12.57
C HIS A 101 -7.95 1.22 -11.50
N PHE A 102 -6.85 0.92 -10.83
CA PHE A 102 -6.77 -0.23 -9.93
C PHE A 102 -6.86 0.12 -8.44
N CYS A 103 -6.50 1.33 -8.05
CA CYS A 103 -6.30 1.69 -6.64
C CYS A 103 -7.26 2.75 -6.12
N LEU A 104 -7.60 3.77 -6.92
CA LEU A 104 -8.24 5.01 -6.49
C LEU A 104 -9.49 4.77 -5.65
N ASP A 105 -10.43 3.98 -6.15
CA ASP A 105 -11.75 3.78 -5.53
C ASP A 105 -11.78 2.71 -4.44
N GLY A 106 -10.77 1.87 -4.36
CA GLY A 106 -10.69 0.75 -3.42
C GLY A 106 -9.55 0.91 -2.41
N PHE A 107 -8.40 0.32 -2.75
CA PHE A 107 -7.23 0.27 -1.87
C PHE A 107 -6.69 1.66 -1.52
N GLY A 108 -6.80 2.61 -2.44
CA GLY A 108 -6.36 3.99 -2.26
C GLY A 108 -7.07 4.76 -1.15
N LYS A 109 -8.31 4.40 -0.82
CA LYS A 109 -9.09 5.01 0.27
C LYS A 109 -8.72 4.51 1.67
N LYS A 110 -7.86 3.47 1.76
CA LYS A 110 -7.36 3.01 3.07
C LYS A 110 -6.47 4.05 3.72
N LYS A 111 -6.64 4.24 5.01
CA LYS A 111 -5.79 5.12 5.80
C LYS A 111 -4.38 4.55 5.89
N ILE A 112 -3.39 5.41 5.68
CA ILE A 112 -1.99 5.03 5.61
C ILE A 112 -1.51 4.29 6.88
N ALA A 113 -2.00 4.71 8.05
CA ALA A 113 -1.69 4.08 9.34
C ALA A 113 -2.25 2.66 9.50
N GLU A 114 -3.27 2.30 8.73
CA GLU A 114 -3.95 1.01 8.82
C GLU A 114 -3.41 0.00 7.79
N ILE A 115 -2.66 0.47 6.79
CA ILE A 115 -2.12 -0.40 5.74
C ILE A 115 -1.00 -1.26 6.30
N LYS A 116 -1.20 -2.58 6.24
CA LYS A 116 -0.23 -3.59 6.64
C LYS A 116 0.33 -4.32 5.42
N TYR A 117 1.45 -5.00 5.60
CA TYR A 117 2.04 -5.89 4.59
C TYR A 117 1.00 -6.87 3.99
N SER A 118 0.20 -7.49 4.85
CA SER A 118 -0.86 -8.42 4.43
C SER A 118 -1.91 -7.76 3.54
N ASP A 119 -2.25 -6.50 3.79
CA ASP A 119 -3.24 -5.78 2.97
C ASP A 119 -2.73 -5.55 1.54
N VAL A 120 -1.45 -5.15 1.40
CA VAL A 120 -0.82 -4.97 0.10
C VAL A 120 -0.69 -6.31 -0.64
N LEU A 121 -0.28 -7.36 0.07
CA LEU A 121 -0.17 -8.71 -0.49
C LEU A 121 -1.52 -9.22 -0.99
N HIS A 122 -2.58 -9.15 -0.18
CA HIS A 122 -3.93 -9.57 -0.57
C HIS A 122 -4.48 -8.73 -1.73
N PHE A 123 -4.18 -7.43 -1.75
CA PHE A 123 -4.57 -6.58 -2.87
C PHE A 123 -3.94 -7.05 -4.19
N TYR A 124 -2.64 -7.32 -4.20
CA TYR A 124 -1.96 -7.79 -5.41
C TYR A 124 -2.39 -9.21 -5.81
N LEU A 125 -2.56 -10.13 -4.86
CA LEU A 125 -3.06 -11.49 -5.15
C LEU A 125 -4.46 -11.45 -5.76
N ARG A 126 -5.35 -10.62 -5.23
CA ARG A 126 -6.68 -10.42 -5.81
C ARG A 126 -6.61 -9.96 -7.27
N LEU A 127 -5.76 -8.98 -7.60
CA LEU A 127 -5.59 -8.54 -8.98
C LEU A 127 -5.05 -9.65 -9.89
N VAL A 128 -4.18 -10.52 -9.35
CA VAL A 128 -3.71 -11.72 -10.06
C VAL A 128 -4.84 -12.69 -10.31
N ASP A 129 -5.70 -12.94 -9.32
CA ASP A 129 -6.87 -13.83 -9.45
C ASP A 129 -7.91 -13.28 -10.44
N GLU A 130 -8.02 -11.95 -10.54
CA GLU A 130 -8.81 -11.23 -11.56
C GLU A 130 -8.17 -11.29 -12.97
N GLY A 131 -7.04 -11.99 -13.13
CA GLY A 131 -6.38 -12.22 -14.42
C GLY A 131 -5.32 -11.19 -14.80
N MET A 132 -4.96 -10.26 -13.90
CA MET A 132 -3.92 -9.26 -14.19
C MET A 132 -2.53 -9.91 -14.27
N SER A 133 -1.72 -9.42 -15.22
CA SER A 133 -0.34 -9.88 -15.40
C SER A 133 0.56 -9.42 -14.25
N ILE A 134 1.61 -10.20 -13.96
CA ILE A 134 2.65 -9.77 -13.01
C ILE A 134 3.26 -8.41 -13.41
N LYS A 135 3.39 -8.16 -14.71
CA LYS A 135 3.89 -6.89 -15.24
C LYS A 135 2.99 -5.71 -14.83
N THR A 136 1.67 -5.90 -14.86
CA THR A 136 0.71 -4.90 -14.37
C THR A 136 0.89 -4.63 -12.88
N ILE A 137 1.04 -5.71 -12.08
CA ILE A 137 1.31 -5.58 -10.64
C ILE A 137 2.61 -4.82 -10.36
N GLU A 138 3.68 -5.11 -11.13
CA GLU A 138 4.94 -4.36 -11.04
C GLU A 138 4.75 -2.88 -11.34
N THR A 139 3.96 -2.54 -12.35
CA THR A 139 3.67 -1.13 -12.70
C THR A 139 2.90 -0.42 -11.58
N ILE A 140 1.89 -1.08 -10.99
CA ILE A 140 1.18 -0.55 -9.82
C ILE A 140 2.15 -0.34 -8.64
N HIS A 141 3.02 -1.32 -8.41
CA HIS A 141 4.02 -1.27 -7.35
C HIS A 141 5.03 -0.13 -7.54
N CYS A 142 5.43 0.17 -8.78
CA CYS A 142 6.29 1.31 -9.11
C CYS A 142 5.69 2.67 -8.72
N VAL A 143 4.39 2.75 -8.47
CA VAL A 143 3.72 3.95 -7.96
C VAL A 143 3.55 3.88 -6.44
N ILE A 144 2.99 2.77 -5.93
CA ILE A 144 2.66 2.63 -4.50
C ILE A 144 3.91 2.58 -3.63
N HIS A 145 4.92 1.79 -4.01
CA HIS A 145 6.09 1.56 -3.17
C HIS A 145 6.90 2.85 -2.90
N PRO A 146 7.26 3.67 -3.91
CA PRO A 146 7.97 4.92 -3.64
C PRO A 146 7.11 5.97 -2.93
N ALA A 147 5.79 5.96 -3.12
CA ALA A 147 4.89 6.83 -2.37
C ALA A 147 4.88 6.48 -0.87
N LEU A 148 4.85 5.18 -0.54
CA LEU A 148 4.98 4.70 0.83
C LEU A 148 6.38 4.95 1.40
N ASP A 149 7.45 4.83 0.60
CA ASP A 149 8.80 5.21 1.01
C ASP A 149 8.90 6.69 1.38
N MET A 150 8.24 7.56 0.61
CA MET A 150 8.17 8.97 0.95
C MET A 150 7.44 9.17 2.28
N ALA A 151 6.35 8.43 2.53
CA ALA A 151 5.64 8.50 3.80
C ALA A 151 6.50 8.01 5.00
N VAL A 152 7.43 7.06 4.77
CA VAL A 152 8.41 6.65 5.78
C VAL A 152 9.43 7.78 6.04
N ARG A 153 9.93 8.43 4.98
CA ARG A 153 10.89 9.54 5.11
C ARG A 153 10.28 10.80 5.72
N ASP A 154 8.97 10.98 5.54
CA ASP A 154 8.20 12.08 6.14
C ASP A 154 7.71 11.72 7.57
N ASP A 155 8.21 10.64 8.17
CA ASP A 155 7.84 10.15 9.50
C ASP A 155 6.33 9.93 9.71
N ILE A 156 5.59 9.65 8.63
CA ILE A 156 4.16 9.35 8.69
C ILE A 156 3.93 7.89 9.09
N ILE A 157 4.76 6.97 8.57
CA ILE A 157 4.73 5.54 8.91
C ILE A 157 6.15 5.04 9.22
N ARG A 158 6.27 4.04 10.08
CA ARG A 158 7.57 3.49 10.50
C ARG A 158 8.30 2.66 9.45
N LYS A 159 7.56 1.94 8.64
CA LYS A 159 8.06 0.97 7.66
C LYS A 159 7.18 0.98 6.44
N ASN A 160 7.77 0.72 5.30
CA ASN A 160 7.02 0.54 4.06
C ASN A 160 6.30 -0.81 4.06
N PRO A 161 4.95 -0.85 4.08
CA PRO A 161 4.21 -2.10 4.08
C PRO A 161 4.25 -2.84 2.73
N SER A 162 4.75 -2.22 1.67
CA SER A 162 4.87 -2.84 0.35
C SER A 162 6.23 -3.52 0.10
N ASP A 163 7.16 -3.47 1.07
CA ASP A 163 8.48 -4.09 0.94
C ASP A 163 8.36 -5.58 0.62
N ARG A 164 9.06 -6.01 -0.46
CA ARG A 164 9.16 -7.40 -0.91
C ARG A 164 7.85 -8.08 -1.32
N VAL A 165 6.71 -7.37 -1.32
CA VAL A 165 5.40 -7.95 -1.64
C VAL A 165 5.39 -8.52 -3.06
N VAL A 166 5.92 -7.81 -4.06
CA VAL A 166 5.97 -8.30 -5.45
C VAL A 166 6.78 -9.60 -5.57
N SER A 167 7.88 -9.70 -4.83
CA SER A 167 8.69 -10.92 -4.83
C SER A 167 7.90 -12.11 -4.29
N GLU A 168 7.07 -11.89 -3.28
CA GLU A 168 6.21 -12.94 -2.73
C GLU A 168 5.09 -13.34 -3.70
N VAL A 169 4.43 -12.38 -4.34
CA VAL A 169 3.42 -12.64 -5.38
C VAL A 169 4.03 -13.46 -6.53
N LYS A 170 5.24 -13.11 -6.98
CA LYS A 170 5.96 -13.88 -8.00
C LYS A 170 6.23 -15.32 -7.60
N LYS A 171 6.69 -15.55 -6.35
CA LYS A 171 6.96 -16.91 -5.85
C LYS A 171 5.70 -17.78 -5.81
N GLN A 172 4.56 -17.20 -5.40
CA GLN A 172 3.30 -17.94 -5.35
C GLN A 172 2.83 -18.31 -6.74
N ARG A 173 3.05 -17.47 -7.76
CA ARG A 173 2.64 -17.70 -9.14
C ARG A 173 3.64 -18.52 -9.99
N GLN A 174 4.92 -18.58 -9.62
CA GLN A 174 5.92 -19.40 -10.33
C GLN A 174 5.55 -20.90 -10.41
N ARG A 175 4.59 -21.34 -9.60
CA ARG A 175 4.03 -22.70 -9.68
C ARG A 175 3.10 -22.91 -10.89
N GLU A 176 2.67 -21.82 -11.57
CA GLU A 176 1.73 -21.86 -12.70
C GLU A 176 2.33 -21.40 -14.03
N HIS A 177 3.64 -21.50 -14.21
CA HIS A 177 4.28 -21.04 -15.43
C HIS A 177 3.66 -21.71 -16.68
N LYS A 178 2.91 -20.94 -17.45
CA LYS A 178 2.84 -21.15 -18.89
C LYS A 178 4.26 -20.96 -19.42
N LYS A 179 4.88 -22.05 -19.87
CA LYS A 179 6.12 -21.96 -20.62
C LYS A 179 5.84 -21.02 -21.80
N ASP A 180 6.60 -19.92 -21.91
CA ASP A 180 6.66 -19.16 -23.15
C ASP A 180 7.05 -20.15 -24.23
N ARG A 181 6.08 -20.51 -25.06
CA ARG A 181 6.33 -21.48 -26.14
C ARG A 181 6.86 -20.65 -27.30
N ALA A 182 8.09 -20.90 -27.66
CA ALA A 182 8.56 -20.49 -28.96
C ALA A 182 7.61 -21.05 -30.02
N LEU A 183 7.40 -20.32 -31.11
CA LEU A 183 6.62 -20.80 -32.22
C LEU A 183 7.21 -22.14 -32.71
N THR A 184 6.36 -23.13 -32.92
CA THR A 184 6.79 -24.36 -33.61
C THR A 184 7.15 -24.03 -35.06
N LEU A 185 8.00 -24.83 -35.68
CA LEU A 185 8.38 -24.62 -37.08
C LEU A 185 7.14 -24.53 -37.98
N GLU A 186 6.15 -25.37 -37.75
CA GLU A 186 4.88 -25.36 -38.51
C GLU A 186 4.09 -24.05 -38.31
N ALA A 187 4.01 -23.55 -37.06
CA ALA A 187 3.35 -22.28 -36.75
C ALA A 187 4.12 -21.12 -37.38
N GLN A 188 5.45 -21.17 -37.40
CA GLN A 188 6.32 -20.18 -38.06
C GLN A 188 6.09 -20.13 -39.55
N ILE A 189 6.07 -21.29 -40.23
CA ILE A 189 5.79 -21.42 -41.67
C ILE A 189 4.41 -20.84 -41.97
N SER A 190 3.36 -21.28 -41.25
CA SER A 190 2.00 -20.79 -41.46
C SER A 190 1.87 -19.27 -41.25
N LEU A 191 2.60 -18.71 -40.28
CA LEU A 191 2.65 -17.25 -40.05
C LEU A 191 3.32 -16.54 -41.23
N MET A 192 4.45 -17.09 -41.74
CA MET A 192 5.18 -16.49 -42.84
C MET A 192 4.37 -16.54 -44.15
N ASP A 193 3.68 -17.63 -44.42
CA ASP A 193 2.78 -17.78 -45.54
C ASP A 193 1.65 -16.73 -45.47
N TYR A 194 0.98 -16.63 -44.32
CA TYR A 194 -0.04 -15.61 -44.09
C TYR A 194 0.46 -14.19 -44.33
N ILE A 195 1.64 -13.84 -43.81
CA ILE A 195 2.23 -12.50 -43.98
C ILE A 195 2.60 -12.27 -45.47
N THR A 196 3.05 -13.31 -46.17
CA THR A 196 3.44 -13.22 -47.58
C THR A 196 2.25 -12.96 -48.49
N ASP A 197 1.14 -13.64 -48.22
CA ASP A 197 -0.07 -13.55 -49.03
C ASP A 197 -0.96 -12.35 -48.70
N HIS A 198 -0.71 -11.64 -47.60
CA HIS A 198 -1.58 -10.58 -47.15
C HIS A 198 -0.98 -9.18 -47.46
N PRO A 199 -1.59 -8.40 -48.39
CA PRO A 199 -1.02 -7.14 -48.88
C PRO A 199 -0.71 -6.11 -47.81
N LEU A 200 -1.49 -6.09 -46.70
CA LEU A 200 -1.30 -5.14 -45.60
C LEU A 200 -0.04 -5.37 -44.81
N TYR A 201 0.55 -6.57 -44.85
CA TYR A 201 1.73 -6.93 -44.09
C TYR A 201 3.02 -6.95 -44.89
N ASP A 202 2.97 -6.68 -46.18
CA ASP A 202 4.15 -6.69 -47.07
C ASP A 202 5.23 -5.72 -46.59
N TYR A 203 4.84 -4.55 -46.06
CA TYR A 203 5.76 -3.60 -45.45
C TYR A 203 6.53 -4.16 -44.24
N TRP A 204 5.90 -5.04 -43.45
CA TRP A 204 6.46 -5.61 -42.23
C TRP A 204 7.19 -6.93 -42.45
N ARG A 205 7.12 -7.52 -43.65
CA ARG A 205 7.76 -8.80 -44.00
C ARG A 205 9.24 -8.86 -43.62
N PRO A 206 10.09 -7.84 -43.92
CA PRO A 206 11.51 -7.89 -43.55
C PRO A 206 11.76 -7.99 -42.07
N LEU A 207 10.91 -7.32 -41.24
CA LEU A 207 11.02 -7.37 -39.79
C LEU A 207 10.73 -8.76 -39.26
N PHE A 208 9.66 -9.41 -39.73
CA PHE A 208 9.31 -10.77 -39.29
C PHE A 208 10.32 -11.81 -39.76
N THR A 209 10.92 -11.65 -40.93
CA THR A 209 11.98 -12.55 -41.46
C THR A 209 13.24 -12.50 -40.59
N VAL A 210 13.54 -11.37 -39.96
CA VAL A 210 14.73 -11.23 -39.09
C VAL A 210 14.47 -11.67 -37.67
N LEU A 211 13.22 -11.58 -37.18
CA LEU A 211 12.83 -11.89 -35.80
C LEU A 211 12.47 -13.36 -35.57
N LEU A 212 12.20 -14.12 -36.61
CA LEU A 212 11.86 -15.55 -36.56
C LEU A 212 13.03 -16.42 -37.01
#